data_a6faf8bcf741c1aff6409c981dffe175
#
_entry.id   a6faf8bcf741c1aff6409c981dffe175
#
_cell.length_a   1.000
_cell.length_b   1.000
_cell.length_c   1.000
_cell.angle_alpha   90.00
_cell.angle_beta   90.00
_cell.angle_gamma   90.00
#
_symmetry.space_group_name_H-M   'P 1'
#
loop_
_entity.id
_entity.type
_entity.pdbx_description
1 polymer ?
#
loop_
_entity_poly.entity_id
_entity_poly.type
_entity_poly.pdbx_seq_one_letter_code
_entity_poly.pdbx_strand_id
1 'polypeptide(L)'
;MSNQIPDPESLILAMAQKLAPAASLDPIMIGIHTGGVWVAKRLYTELNLSSSLGSININFYRDDFSRIGLHPQVSASEIPENIEGRHLILVDDVLQTGRTIRAALNEIFSYGRPDSVRLAVLVERGDRELPIQPDVVGLKLPLAAHQHIKLTGPETLALVLSER
;
A
#
# COMPACT_ATOMS: atom_id res chain seq x y z
N MET A 1 1.95 20.97 22.56
CA MET A 1 2.15 21.01 21.09
C MET A 1 1.22 19.99 20.45
N SER A 2 0.31 20.44 19.64
CA SER A 2 -0.49 19.53 18.83
C SER A 2 0.44 18.94 17.76
N ASN A 3 0.74 17.66 17.84
CA ASN A 3 1.35 16.95 16.74
C ASN A 3 0.35 16.93 15.59
N GLN A 4 0.37 17.96 14.78
CA GLN A 4 -0.47 18.04 13.62
C GLN A 4 0.04 17.00 12.59
N ILE A 5 -0.78 16.01 12.28
CA ILE A 5 -0.46 15.02 11.28
C ILE A 5 -0.43 15.73 9.92
N PRO A 6 0.66 15.58 9.12
CA PRO A 6 0.73 16.21 7.81
C PRO A 6 -0.40 15.79 6.89
N ASP A 7 -0.72 16.67 5.93
CA ASP A 7 -1.68 16.35 4.88
C ASP A 7 -1.18 15.17 4.02
N PRO A 8 -2.01 14.14 3.82
CA PRO A 8 -1.62 13.00 2.98
C PRO A 8 -1.17 13.38 1.58
N GLU A 9 -1.78 14.36 0.95
CA GLU A 9 -1.39 14.79 -0.41
C GLU A 9 0.05 15.29 -0.46
N SER A 10 0.50 16.03 0.57
CA SER A 10 1.88 16.52 0.64
C SER A 10 2.86 15.37 0.86
N LEU A 11 2.48 14.37 1.66
CA LEU A 11 3.29 13.16 1.87
C LEU A 11 3.43 12.36 0.57
N ILE A 12 2.36 12.24 -0.19
CA ILE A 12 2.35 11.51 -1.46
C ILE A 12 3.24 12.20 -2.50
N LEU A 13 3.22 13.53 -2.57
CA LEU A 13 4.13 14.28 -3.44
C LEU A 13 5.60 14.00 -3.10
N ALA A 14 5.94 13.99 -1.83
CA ALA A 14 7.29 13.66 -1.38
C ALA A 14 7.67 12.21 -1.70
N MET A 15 6.72 11.27 -1.54
CA MET A 15 6.93 9.86 -1.92
C MET A 15 7.18 9.72 -3.41
N ALA A 16 6.43 10.44 -4.24
CA ALA A 16 6.59 10.42 -5.70
C ALA A 16 8.01 10.87 -6.10
N GLN A 17 8.54 11.90 -5.46
CA GLN A 17 9.90 12.35 -5.71
C GLN A 17 10.93 11.25 -5.41
N LYS A 18 10.74 10.51 -4.33
CA LYS A 18 11.62 9.39 -3.96
C LYS A 18 11.49 8.21 -4.89
N LEU A 19 10.31 8.01 -5.48
CA LEU A 19 10.04 6.92 -6.43
C LEU A 19 10.43 7.26 -7.87
N ALA A 20 10.71 8.51 -8.18
CA ALA A 20 11.02 8.95 -9.54
C ALA A 20 12.14 8.14 -10.22
N PRO A 21 13.25 7.78 -9.55
CA PRO A 21 14.25 6.92 -10.17
C PRO A 21 13.72 5.55 -10.58
N ALA A 22 12.82 4.95 -9.79
CA ALA A 22 12.21 3.67 -10.11
C ALA A 22 11.23 3.77 -11.29
N ALA A 23 10.65 4.94 -11.54
CA ALA A 23 9.73 5.16 -12.65
C ALA A 23 10.39 4.93 -14.02
N SER A 24 11.71 5.11 -14.11
CA SER A 24 12.47 4.86 -15.36
C SER A 24 12.53 3.38 -15.75
N LEU A 25 12.19 2.47 -14.84
CA LEU A 25 12.18 1.03 -15.07
C LEU A 25 10.86 0.52 -15.65
N ASP A 26 9.95 1.41 -16.03
CA ASP A 26 8.60 1.08 -16.50
C ASP A 26 7.87 0.14 -15.52
N PRO A 27 7.73 0.53 -14.25
CA PRO A 27 7.17 -0.37 -13.25
C PRO A 27 5.66 -0.53 -13.38
N ILE A 28 5.17 -1.68 -12.92
CA ILE A 28 3.75 -1.90 -12.68
C ILE A 28 3.46 -1.51 -11.24
N MET A 29 2.55 -0.57 -11.03
CA MET A 29 2.15 -0.17 -9.69
C MET A 29 0.91 -0.96 -9.25
N ILE A 30 0.95 -1.45 -8.02
CA ILE A 30 -0.12 -2.27 -7.44
C ILE A 30 -0.46 -1.69 -6.07
N GLY A 31 -1.72 -1.28 -5.88
CA GLY A 31 -2.22 -0.80 -4.61
C GLY A 31 -2.94 -1.90 -3.83
N ILE A 32 -2.76 -1.91 -2.51
CA ILE A 32 -3.48 -2.83 -1.63
C ILE A 32 -4.79 -2.18 -1.18
N HIS A 33 -5.92 -2.90 -1.39
CA HIS A 33 -7.24 -2.44 -0.95
C HIS A 33 -7.29 -2.27 0.57
N THR A 34 -7.86 -1.20 1.04
CA THR A 34 -8.60 -0.15 0.32
C THR A 34 -7.77 1.13 0.21
N GLY A 35 -7.18 1.58 1.29
CA GLY A 35 -6.42 2.84 1.35
C GLY A 35 -5.16 2.85 0.48
N GLY A 36 -4.51 1.69 0.34
CA GLY A 36 -3.34 1.56 -0.54
C GLY A 36 -3.67 1.84 -2.00
N VAL A 37 -4.87 1.51 -2.45
CA VAL A 37 -5.32 1.83 -3.81
C VAL A 37 -5.48 3.33 -3.99
N TRP A 38 -5.99 4.04 -2.99
CA TRP A 38 -6.13 5.50 -3.05
C TRP A 38 -4.76 6.19 -3.18
N VAL A 39 -3.79 5.74 -2.38
CA VAL A 39 -2.42 6.25 -2.44
C VAL A 39 -1.78 5.92 -3.79
N ALA A 40 -1.93 4.67 -4.23
CA ALA A 40 -1.37 4.21 -5.51
C ALA A 40 -1.89 5.02 -6.70
N LYS A 41 -3.17 5.33 -6.75
CA LYS A 41 -3.76 6.15 -7.82
C LYS A 41 -3.10 7.51 -7.92
N ARG A 42 -2.83 8.15 -6.79
CA ARG A 42 -2.19 9.46 -6.76
C ARG A 42 -0.71 9.39 -7.18
N LEU A 43 0.01 8.39 -6.65
CA LEU A 43 1.41 8.16 -7.05
C LEU A 43 1.52 7.83 -8.54
N TYR A 44 0.62 7.02 -9.05
CA TYR A 44 0.55 6.64 -10.46
C TYR A 44 0.44 7.87 -11.37
N THR A 45 -0.45 8.79 -11.01
CA THR A 45 -0.64 10.03 -11.75
C THR A 45 0.58 10.94 -11.64
N GLU A 46 1.12 11.13 -10.44
CA GLU A 46 2.30 11.99 -10.20
C GLU A 46 3.54 11.48 -10.95
N LEU A 47 3.72 10.17 -11.01
CA LEU A 47 4.86 9.54 -11.69
C LEU A 47 4.63 9.40 -13.19
N ASN A 48 3.43 9.68 -13.66
CA ASN A 48 3.05 9.56 -15.08
C ASN A 48 3.42 8.19 -15.67
N LEU A 49 3.07 7.12 -14.96
CA LEU A 49 3.38 5.77 -15.37
C LEU A 49 2.57 5.35 -16.60
N SER A 50 3.21 4.56 -17.48
CA SER A 50 2.58 4.09 -18.72
C SER A 50 1.92 2.71 -18.58
N SER A 51 2.40 1.87 -17.66
CA SER A 51 1.78 0.56 -17.40
C SER A 51 0.47 0.71 -16.65
N SER A 52 -0.44 -0.26 -16.79
CA SER A 52 -1.74 -0.22 -16.10
C SER A 52 -1.58 -0.37 -14.59
N LEU A 53 -2.42 0.36 -13.85
CA LEU A 53 -2.47 0.26 -12.39
C LEU A 53 -3.19 -1.02 -11.96
N GLY A 54 -2.56 -1.81 -11.11
CA GLY A 54 -3.15 -3.00 -10.52
C GLY A 54 -3.61 -2.79 -9.09
N SER A 55 -4.38 -3.73 -8.59
CA SER A 55 -4.82 -3.75 -7.20
C SER A 55 -4.85 -5.16 -6.64
N ILE A 56 -4.61 -5.27 -5.33
CA ILE A 56 -4.66 -6.54 -4.60
C ILE A 56 -5.64 -6.40 -3.45
N ASN A 57 -6.51 -7.40 -3.33
CA ASN A 57 -7.41 -7.50 -2.19
C ASN A 57 -7.01 -8.73 -1.36
N ILE A 58 -6.37 -8.49 -0.23
CA ILE A 58 -5.87 -9.54 0.67
C ILE A 58 -6.89 -9.96 1.73
N ASN A 59 -8.06 -9.37 1.75
CA ASN A 59 -9.11 -9.71 2.73
C ASN A 59 -9.55 -11.17 2.62
N PHE A 60 -9.32 -11.79 1.47
CA PHE A 60 -9.55 -13.23 1.27
C PHE A 60 -8.67 -14.13 2.16
N TYR A 61 -7.59 -13.60 2.73
CA TYR A 61 -6.62 -14.37 3.52
C TYR A 61 -6.71 -14.10 5.02
N ARG A 62 -7.76 -13.36 5.46
CA ARG A 62 -8.01 -13.13 6.88
C ARG A 62 -8.82 -14.28 7.44
N ASP A 63 -8.47 -14.72 8.67
CA ASP A 63 -9.13 -15.84 9.36
C ASP A 63 -10.65 -15.64 9.49
N ASP A 64 -11.09 -14.42 9.69
CA ASP A 64 -12.51 -14.07 9.78
C ASP A 64 -13.28 -14.39 8.50
N PHE A 65 -12.58 -14.43 7.38
CA PHE A 65 -13.17 -14.64 6.08
C PHE A 65 -13.62 -16.09 5.87
N SER A 66 -12.86 -17.05 6.38
CA SER A 66 -13.18 -18.47 6.29
C SER A 66 -14.43 -18.86 7.08
N ARG A 67 -14.79 -18.04 8.10
CA ARG A 67 -15.96 -18.29 8.97
C ARG A 67 -17.26 -17.74 8.40
N ILE A 68 -17.17 -16.69 7.58
CA ILE A 68 -18.36 -16.01 7.05
C ILE A 68 -18.61 -16.33 5.57
N GLY A 69 -17.69 -17.03 4.92
CA GLY A 69 -17.74 -17.29 3.48
C GLY A 69 -17.38 -16.06 2.66
N LEU A 70 -17.43 -16.21 1.34
CA LEU A 70 -17.14 -15.12 0.42
C LEU A 70 -18.20 -14.04 0.48
N HIS A 71 -17.82 -12.87 0.96
CA HIS A 71 -18.72 -11.72 0.95
C HIS A 71 -18.83 -11.19 -0.49
N PRO A 72 -20.03 -11.05 -1.05
CA PRO A 72 -20.19 -10.66 -2.47
C PRO A 72 -19.70 -9.25 -2.80
N GLN A 73 -19.42 -8.43 -1.78
CA GLN A 73 -18.92 -7.07 -1.96
C GLN A 73 -17.40 -6.95 -1.90
N VAL A 74 -16.68 -8.05 -1.68
CA VAL A 74 -15.23 -8.04 -1.66
C VAL A 74 -14.72 -8.04 -3.09
N SER A 75 -14.03 -6.96 -3.47
CA SER A 75 -13.42 -6.85 -4.79
C SER A 75 -12.29 -7.86 -4.95
N ALA A 76 -12.24 -8.53 -6.08
CA ALA A 76 -11.12 -9.41 -6.42
C ALA A 76 -9.86 -8.57 -6.70
N SER A 77 -8.70 -9.22 -6.60
CA SER A 77 -7.45 -8.61 -7.07
C SER A 77 -7.50 -8.43 -8.59
N GLU A 78 -6.95 -7.31 -9.07
CA GLU A 78 -6.88 -7.00 -10.48
C GLU A 78 -5.43 -6.72 -10.88
N ILE A 79 -4.84 -7.66 -11.61
CA ILE A 79 -3.48 -7.50 -12.15
C ILE A 79 -3.62 -7.50 -13.68
N PRO A 80 -3.77 -6.31 -14.30
CA PRO A 80 -4.14 -6.23 -15.72
C PRO A 80 -3.01 -6.55 -16.69
N GLU A 81 -1.77 -6.64 -16.21
CA GLU A 81 -0.61 -6.92 -17.04
C GLU A 81 0.15 -8.15 -16.56
N ASN A 82 0.89 -8.79 -17.48
CA ASN A 82 1.78 -9.88 -17.11
C ASN A 82 2.96 -9.31 -16.32
N ILE A 83 3.13 -9.77 -15.09
CA ILE A 83 4.18 -9.27 -14.18
C ILE A 83 5.50 -10.00 -14.32
N GLU A 84 5.56 -11.07 -15.11
CA GLU A 84 6.78 -11.87 -15.28
C GLU A 84 7.93 -10.99 -15.77
N GLY A 85 9.04 -11.01 -15.03
CA GLY A 85 10.22 -10.22 -15.36
C GLY A 85 10.07 -8.71 -15.21
N ARG A 86 8.96 -8.22 -14.64
CA ARG A 86 8.69 -6.79 -14.51
C ARG A 86 9.10 -6.27 -13.13
N HIS A 87 9.38 -4.98 -13.07
CA HIS A 87 9.58 -4.28 -11.80
C HIS A 87 8.24 -3.81 -11.27
N LEU A 88 7.96 -4.01 -9.98
CA LEU A 88 6.70 -3.66 -9.34
C LEU A 88 6.94 -2.62 -8.25
N ILE A 89 5.94 -1.74 -8.08
CA ILE A 89 5.84 -0.88 -6.89
C ILE A 89 4.55 -1.27 -6.17
N LEU A 90 4.69 -1.85 -4.99
CA LEU A 90 3.57 -2.23 -4.12
C LEU A 90 3.30 -1.10 -3.14
N VAL A 91 2.04 -0.67 -3.06
CA VAL A 91 1.65 0.52 -2.29
C VAL A 91 0.62 0.15 -1.24
N ASP A 92 0.85 0.57 -0.01
CA ASP A 92 -0.13 0.46 1.07
C ASP A 92 -0.25 1.78 1.82
N ASP A 93 -1.31 1.93 2.59
CA ASP A 93 -1.54 3.14 3.39
C ASP A 93 -0.77 3.11 4.71
N VAL A 94 -0.92 2.05 5.51
CA VAL A 94 -0.27 1.95 6.83
C VAL A 94 0.45 0.62 6.98
N LEU A 95 1.73 0.70 7.32
CA LEU A 95 2.55 -0.48 7.62
C LEU A 95 2.71 -0.61 9.14
N GLN A 96 2.31 -1.74 9.69
CA GLN A 96 2.47 -2.07 11.10
C GLN A 96 3.29 -3.34 11.27
N THR A 97 2.66 -4.51 11.27
CA THR A 97 3.34 -5.79 11.55
C THR A 97 4.12 -6.33 10.36
N GLY A 98 3.74 -6.00 9.15
CA GLY A 98 4.24 -6.57 7.91
C GLY A 98 3.42 -7.74 7.37
N ARG A 99 2.40 -8.20 8.11
CA ARG A 99 1.59 -9.36 7.72
C ARG A 99 0.75 -9.09 6.48
N THR A 100 0.22 -7.89 6.33
CA THR A 100 -0.51 -7.47 5.12
C THR A 100 0.39 -7.52 3.90
N ILE A 101 1.62 -7.02 4.03
CA ILE A 101 2.58 -7.01 2.92
C ILE A 101 3.00 -8.44 2.55
N ARG A 102 3.21 -9.30 3.55
CA ARG A 102 3.52 -10.70 3.28
C ARG A 102 2.40 -11.37 2.45
N ALA A 103 1.15 -11.15 2.85
CA ALA A 103 0.00 -11.69 2.13
C ALA A 103 -0.07 -11.15 0.70
N ALA A 104 0.20 -9.85 0.51
CA ALA A 104 0.23 -9.23 -0.80
C ALA A 104 1.34 -9.82 -1.68
N LEU A 105 2.52 -10.07 -1.12
CA LEU A 105 3.61 -10.71 -1.85
C LEU A 105 3.24 -12.14 -2.28
N ASN A 106 2.59 -12.92 -1.41
CA ASN A 106 2.10 -14.23 -1.77
C ASN A 106 1.13 -14.17 -2.97
N GLU A 107 0.22 -13.22 -2.96
CA GLU A 107 -0.73 -12.99 -4.05
C GLU A 107 0.00 -12.63 -5.33
N ILE A 108 0.94 -11.70 -5.27
CA ILE A 108 1.74 -11.27 -6.42
C ILE A 108 2.44 -12.48 -7.07
N PHE A 109 3.14 -13.28 -6.26
CA PHE A 109 3.90 -14.42 -6.78
C PHE A 109 3.02 -15.54 -7.31
N SER A 110 1.72 -15.52 -7.08
CA SER A 110 0.78 -16.43 -7.74
C SER A 110 0.48 -16.05 -9.20
N TYR A 111 0.75 -14.78 -9.57
CA TYR A 111 0.55 -14.27 -10.93
C TYR A 111 1.79 -14.39 -11.80
N GLY A 112 2.96 -14.59 -11.23
CA GLY A 112 4.22 -14.68 -11.95
C GLY A 112 5.41 -14.31 -11.07
N ARG A 113 6.59 -14.25 -11.68
CA ARG A 113 7.83 -13.89 -10.99
C ARG A 113 8.31 -12.51 -11.43
N PRO A 114 8.06 -11.46 -10.66
CA PRO A 114 8.63 -10.14 -10.95
C PRO A 114 10.14 -10.13 -10.73
N ASP A 115 10.84 -9.24 -11.43
CA ASP A 115 12.27 -9.03 -11.23
C ASP A 115 12.56 -8.31 -9.92
N SER A 116 11.67 -7.41 -9.51
CA SER A 116 11.77 -6.73 -8.22
C SER A 116 10.40 -6.27 -7.75
N VAL A 117 10.27 -6.11 -6.44
CA VAL A 117 9.11 -5.47 -5.81
C VAL A 117 9.63 -4.42 -4.84
N ARG A 118 9.30 -3.15 -5.08
CA ARG A 118 9.56 -2.06 -4.15
C ARG A 118 8.31 -1.81 -3.34
N LEU A 119 8.48 -1.51 -2.06
CA LEU A 119 7.37 -1.22 -1.15
C LEU A 119 7.35 0.27 -0.82
N ALA A 120 6.20 0.90 -1.07
CA ALA A 120 5.95 2.29 -0.72
C ALA A 120 4.73 2.36 0.20
N VAL A 121 4.89 2.97 1.37
CA VAL A 121 3.81 3.11 2.36
C VAL A 121 3.65 4.58 2.76
N LEU A 122 2.40 4.99 2.94
CA LEU A 122 2.12 6.37 3.36
C LEU A 122 2.58 6.59 4.80
N VAL A 123 2.25 5.66 5.69
CA VAL A 123 2.62 5.74 7.11
C VAL A 123 3.27 4.43 7.56
N GLU A 124 4.41 4.55 8.24
CA GLU A 124 5.06 3.46 8.96
C GLU A 124 4.92 3.72 10.46
N ARG A 125 4.21 2.83 11.17
CA ARG A 125 3.88 3.08 12.58
C ARG A 125 4.70 2.29 13.60
N GLY A 126 5.52 1.37 13.19
CA GLY A 126 6.26 0.49 14.12
C GLY A 126 5.51 -0.81 14.41
N ASP A 127 5.90 -1.51 15.47
CA ASP A 127 5.37 -2.83 15.88
C ASP A 127 5.52 -3.92 14.81
N ARG A 128 6.69 -3.93 14.15
CA ARG A 128 6.99 -4.93 13.14
C ARG A 128 7.08 -6.32 13.77
N GLU A 129 6.44 -7.31 13.15
CA GLU A 129 6.52 -8.71 13.52
C GLU A 129 7.25 -9.56 12.47
N LEU A 130 7.35 -9.09 11.26
CA LEU A 130 8.01 -9.75 10.14
C LEU A 130 9.14 -8.87 9.60
N PRO A 131 10.18 -9.44 8.96
CA PRO A 131 11.30 -8.68 8.41
C PRO A 131 10.91 -8.00 7.10
N ILE A 132 9.92 -7.14 7.15
CA ILE A 132 9.41 -6.35 6.04
C ILE A 132 9.80 -4.90 6.29
N GLN A 133 10.44 -4.27 5.32
CA GLN A 133 10.85 -2.88 5.40
C GLN A 133 10.48 -2.12 4.13
N PRO A 134 9.88 -0.94 4.24
CA PRO A 134 9.52 -0.16 3.06
C PRO A 134 10.75 0.51 2.45
N ASP A 135 10.74 0.64 1.13
CA ASP A 135 11.75 1.40 0.39
C ASP A 135 11.45 2.90 0.44
N VAL A 136 10.17 3.26 0.45
CA VAL A 136 9.72 4.66 0.50
C VAL A 136 8.62 4.80 1.55
N VAL A 137 8.76 5.79 2.41
CA VAL A 137 7.82 6.10 3.50
C VAL A 137 7.41 7.57 3.41
N GLY A 138 6.11 7.84 3.50
CA GLY A 138 5.63 9.21 3.60
C GLY A 138 5.84 9.80 4.98
N LEU A 139 5.43 9.08 6.02
CA LEU A 139 5.53 9.53 7.41
C LEU A 139 5.89 8.36 8.31
N LYS A 140 6.96 8.51 9.10
CA LYS A 140 7.26 7.60 10.22
C LYS A 140 6.58 8.14 11.46
N LEU A 141 5.64 7.37 12.00
CA LEU A 141 4.85 7.78 13.16
C LEU A 141 4.77 6.62 14.15
N PRO A 142 5.75 6.50 15.07
CA PRO A 142 5.67 5.49 16.12
C PRO A 142 4.42 5.71 16.98
N LEU A 143 3.61 4.67 17.14
CA LEU A 143 2.36 4.71 17.88
C LEU A 143 2.36 3.63 18.97
N ALA A 144 1.71 3.95 20.09
CA ALA A 144 1.46 2.97 21.13
C ALA A 144 0.41 1.94 20.67
N ALA A 145 0.39 0.77 21.31
CA ALA A 145 -0.50 -0.33 20.91
C ALA A 145 -2.00 0.04 20.91
N HIS A 146 -2.40 0.99 21.78
CA HIS A 146 -3.78 1.46 21.87
C HIS A 146 -4.12 2.57 20.88
N GLN A 147 -3.13 3.09 20.18
CA GLN A 147 -3.34 4.13 19.17
C GLN A 147 -3.49 3.53 17.78
N HIS A 148 -4.38 4.12 17.00
CA HIS A 148 -4.65 3.69 15.63
C HIS A 148 -4.63 4.87 14.70
N ILE A 149 -4.06 4.67 13.51
CA ILE A 149 -4.11 5.65 12.45
C ILE A 149 -4.82 5.04 11.24
N LYS A 150 -5.69 5.83 10.63
CA LYS A 150 -6.49 5.39 9.49
C LYS A 150 -6.49 6.46 8.42
N LEU A 151 -6.32 6.03 7.17
CA LEU A 151 -6.52 6.89 6.00
C LEU A 151 -8.00 6.85 5.62
N THR A 152 -8.61 8.00 5.48
CA THR A 152 -9.99 8.15 4.98
C THR A 152 -9.97 8.74 3.58
N GLY A 153 -10.94 8.40 2.78
CA GLY A 153 -11.08 8.83 1.38
C GLY A 153 -12.31 8.17 0.76
N PRO A 154 -12.33 8.00 -0.56
CA PRO A 154 -11.25 8.17 -1.54
C PRO A 154 -11.03 9.58 -2.09
N GLU A 155 -12.06 10.43 -2.08
CA GLU A 155 -12.02 11.72 -2.79
C GLU A 155 -11.09 12.71 -2.12
N THR A 156 -11.30 12.94 -0.83
CA THR A 156 -10.43 13.76 0.01
C THR A 156 -9.71 12.85 1.00
N LEU A 157 -8.39 12.79 0.92
CA LEU A 157 -7.61 11.98 1.84
C LEU A 157 -7.37 12.71 3.15
N ALA A 158 -7.56 12.01 4.25
CA ALA A 158 -7.19 12.50 5.58
C ALA A 158 -6.64 11.35 6.42
N LEU A 159 -5.68 11.66 7.28
CA LEU A 159 -5.16 10.74 8.28
C LEU A 159 -5.82 11.04 9.62
N VAL A 160 -6.46 10.04 10.20
CA VAL A 160 -7.19 10.16 11.46
C VAL A 160 -6.54 9.28 12.52
N LEU A 161 -6.10 9.90 13.60
CA LEU A 161 -5.55 9.22 14.76
C LEU A 161 -6.67 9.01 15.79
N SER A 162 -6.76 7.79 16.29
CA SER A 162 -7.75 7.45 17.32
C SER A 162 -7.11 6.61 18.42
N GLU A 163 -7.76 6.56 19.56
CA GLU A 163 -7.38 5.71 20.69
C GLU A 163 -8.52 4.75 21.02
N ARG A 164 -8.18 3.52 21.46
CA ARG A 164 -9.12 2.51 21.93
C ARG A 164 -9.01 2.27 23.41
#